data_18a810c1a215ac8f129b5b704580e545
#
_entry.id   18a810c1a215ac8f129b5b704580e545
#
_cell.length_a   1.000
_cell.length_b   1.000
_cell.length_c   1.000
_cell.angle_alpha   90.00
_cell.angle_beta   90.00
_cell.angle_gamma   90.00
#
_symmetry.space_group_name_H-M   'P 1'
#
loop_
_entity.id
_entity.type
_entity.pdbx_description
1 polymer ?
#
loop_
_entity_poly.entity_id
_entity_poly.type
_entity_poly.pdbx_seq_one_letter_code
_entity_poly.pdbx_strand_id
1 'polypeptide(L)'
;MVLQSFMKNKFIFPLFVFLFSCNTKTNIVLDEVVDQVTLDEVIKAPTEYLYGINLDSFSYITQKIKWGQSFSDILSRNGVSNKDIFDASLLSRGVFNLKKIKKGNDYTLFFEKETNRLSHFIYESSNYDYLICSFYPEISFKKVDKNISYVERQISGTIESSLYISFSNNNFPVDLVNLIVDVFAWQIDFFRITPGDTYNIIYTEEVIDGEVVGVKDIKAARFTHNKKPFYAFSYDQGLGNDFFDDQGKSLRKTFLRSPLKFYRISSKYQKKRFHPV
;
A
#
# COMPACT_ATOMS: atom_id res chain seq x y z
N MET A 1 34.71 -50.22 -2.02
CA MET A 1 36.12 -50.47 -1.76
C MET A 1 36.71 -49.18 -1.19
N VAL A 2 37.10 -49.28 0.09
CA VAL A 2 38.02 -48.44 0.88
C VAL A 2 37.48 -47.04 1.27
N LEU A 3 36.97 -46.90 2.49
CA LEU A 3 37.50 -46.84 3.88
C LEU A 3 38.23 -45.54 4.22
N GLN A 4 37.59 -44.83 5.18
CA GLN A 4 38.13 -44.26 6.42
C GLN A 4 39.06 -43.04 6.36
N SER A 5 38.80 -42.02 7.18
CA SER A 5 39.36 -41.95 8.52
C SER A 5 38.85 -40.73 9.33
N PHE A 6 38.49 -41.06 10.55
CA PHE A 6 38.32 -40.26 11.77
C PHE A 6 39.44 -39.26 12.06
N MET A 7 39.11 -38.11 12.63
CA MET A 7 39.93 -37.60 13.75
C MET A 7 39.08 -36.67 14.67
N LYS A 8 38.91 -37.15 15.91
CA LYS A 8 38.40 -36.41 17.09
C LYS A 8 39.54 -35.53 17.63
N ASN A 9 39.26 -34.27 17.93
CA ASN A 9 40.13 -33.53 18.83
C ASN A 9 39.31 -33.02 20.03
N LYS A 10 39.68 -33.61 21.18
CA LYS A 10 39.24 -33.20 22.54
C LYS A 10 40.15 -32.04 22.96
N PHE A 11 39.64 -30.91 23.29
CA PHE A 11 40.33 -29.86 24.03
C PHE A 11 39.92 -29.92 25.49
N ILE A 12 40.88 -30.21 26.34
CA ILE A 12 40.80 -30.24 27.81
C ILE A 12 41.03 -28.83 28.32
N PHE A 13 40.13 -28.34 29.12
CA PHE A 13 40.24 -27.04 29.83
C PHE A 13 40.84 -27.30 31.23
N PRO A 14 41.92 -26.61 31.65
CA PRO A 14 42.39 -26.72 33.03
C PRO A 14 41.64 -25.75 33.95
N LEU A 15 41.16 -26.31 35.00
CA LEU A 15 40.53 -25.66 36.15
C LEU A 15 41.62 -24.92 36.95
N PHE A 16 41.54 -23.61 37.08
CA PHE A 16 42.39 -22.82 38.00
C PHE A 16 41.55 -22.36 39.17
N VAL A 17 41.81 -23.01 40.33
CA VAL A 17 41.29 -22.58 41.63
C VAL A 17 42.27 -21.63 42.27
N PHE A 18 41.83 -20.38 42.53
CA PHE A 18 42.55 -19.47 43.41
C PHE A 18 41.70 -19.19 44.67
N LEU A 19 42.15 -19.77 45.77
CA LEU A 19 41.73 -19.40 47.10
C LEU A 19 42.67 -18.27 47.59
N PHE A 20 42.11 -17.10 47.87
CA PHE A 20 42.74 -16.18 48.85
C PHE A 20 41.70 -15.64 49.78
N SER A 21 41.85 -16.09 51.02
CA SER A 21 41.24 -15.52 52.23
C SER A 21 42.04 -14.32 52.68
N CYS A 22 41.34 -13.21 52.96
CA CYS A 22 41.81 -12.30 53.99
C CYS A 22 40.62 -11.52 54.57
N ASN A 23 40.51 -11.65 55.86
CA ASN A 23 39.55 -11.12 56.78
C ASN A 23 40.05 -9.76 57.25
N THR A 24 39.23 -8.69 57.13
CA THR A 24 39.34 -7.50 57.97
C THR A 24 37.95 -6.96 58.26
N LYS A 25 37.60 -7.05 59.56
CA LYS A 25 36.42 -6.38 60.14
C LYS A 25 36.68 -4.87 60.24
N THR A 26 35.80 -4.11 59.65
CA THR A 26 35.61 -2.69 60.03
C THR A 26 34.11 -2.48 60.18
N ASN A 27 33.66 -2.31 61.42
CA ASN A 27 32.33 -1.86 61.77
C ASN A 27 32.23 -0.37 61.41
N ILE A 28 31.41 -0.04 60.43
CA ILE A 28 30.88 1.32 60.25
C ILE A 28 29.37 1.18 60.34
N VAL A 29 28.83 1.69 61.44
CA VAL A 29 27.40 1.92 61.62
C VAL A 29 27.08 3.16 60.80
N LEU A 30 26.37 2.96 59.67
CA LEU A 30 25.66 4.02 58.97
C LEU A 30 24.19 3.66 59.01
N ASP A 31 23.42 4.42 59.79
CA ASP A 31 21.98 4.50 59.68
C ASP A 31 21.64 5.02 58.29
N GLU A 32 21.37 4.14 57.38
CA GLU A 32 20.73 4.47 56.10
C GLU A 32 19.24 4.23 56.23
N VAL A 33 18.48 5.28 56.28
CA VAL A 33 17.04 5.30 56.02
C VAL A 33 16.87 4.85 54.58
N VAL A 34 16.60 3.56 54.42
CA VAL A 34 16.15 3.03 53.12
C VAL A 34 14.71 3.47 52.95
N ASP A 35 14.52 4.59 52.25
CA ASP A 35 13.25 4.90 51.60
C ASP A 35 12.87 3.69 50.72
N GLN A 36 11.85 2.96 51.14
CA GLN A 36 11.20 1.96 50.31
C GLN A 36 10.52 2.71 49.15
N VAL A 37 11.28 2.95 48.09
CA VAL A 37 10.69 3.24 46.79
C VAL A 37 9.93 1.98 46.36
N THR A 38 8.63 2.01 46.54
CA THR A 38 7.70 1.03 45.97
C THR A 38 7.82 1.09 44.46
N LEU A 39 8.60 0.17 43.91
CA LEU A 39 8.65 -0.12 42.44
C LEU A 39 7.39 -0.87 42.06
N ASP A 40 6.26 -0.18 42.06
CA ASP A 40 5.05 -0.59 41.34
C ASP A 40 4.76 0.44 40.23
N GLU A 41 5.76 0.77 39.42
CA GLU A 41 5.49 1.19 38.08
C GLU A 41 5.14 -0.09 37.26
N VAL A 42 3.84 -0.41 37.26
CA VAL A 42 3.25 -1.32 36.29
C VAL A 42 3.64 -0.77 34.92
N ILE A 43 4.62 -1.42 34.27
CA ILE A 43 4.95 -1.14 32.86
C ILE A 43 3.69 -1.49 32.07
N LYS A 44 2.82 -0.50 31.88
CA LYS A 44 1.63 -0.64 31.06
C LYS A 44 2.11 -0.96 29.65
N ALA A 45 1.68 -2.08 29.13
CA ALA A 45 1.97 -2.44 27.73
C ALA A 45 1.58 -1.25 26.83
N PRO A 46 2.34 -0.99 25.75
CA PRO A 46 2.02 0.13 24.87
C PRO A 46 0.59 -0.04 24.34
N THR A 47 -0.20 1.02 24.45
CA THR A 47 -1.58 1.04 23.96
C THR A 47 -1.59 0.86 22.45
N GLU A 48 -2.30 -0.17 21.96
CA GLU A 48 -2.44 -0.43 20.53
C GLU A 48 -3.62 0.38 19.95
N TYR A 49 -3.44 0.88 18.74
CA TYR A 49 -4.46 1.63 18.00
C TYR A 49 -4.70 1.02 16.62
N LEU A 50 -5.97 0.94 16.25
CA LEU A 50 -6.38 0.57 14.90
C LEU A 50 -7.36 1.63 14.37
N TYR A 51 -7.09 2.24 13.22
CA TYR A 51 -7.84 3.40 12.67
C TYR A 51 -7.92 4.59 13.65
N GLY A 52 -6.94 4.74 14.55
CA GLY A 52 -6.93 5.74 15.61
C GLY A 52 -7.84 5.42 16.81
N ILE A 53 -8.42 4.22 16.85
CA ILE A 53 -9.27 3.74 17.94
C ILE A 53 -8.42 2.89 18.89
N ASN A 54 -8.49 3.20 20.19
CA ASN A 54 -7.74 2.51 21.24
C ASN A 54 -8.29 1.10 21.46
N LEU A 55 -7.45 0.07 21.30
CA LEU A 55 -7.81 -1.34 21.47
C LEU A 55 -7.94 -1.78 22.93
N ASP A 56 -7.51 -0.97 23.90
CA ASP A 56 -7.74 -1.27 25.33
C ASP A 56 -9.24 -1.27 25.67
N SER A 57 -10.00 -0.34 25.06
CA SER A 57 -11.44 -0.14 25.34
C SER A 57 -12.35 -0.86 24.37
N PHE A 58 -11.85 -1.29 23.22
CA PHE A 58 -12.66 -1.88 22.15
C PHE A 58 -12.13 -3.25 21.72
N SER A 59 -13.05 -4.15 21.41
CA SER A 59 -12.80 -5.33 20.59
C SER A 59 -13.24 -5.05 19.16
N TYR A 60 -12.68 -5.77 18.18
CA TYR A 60 -13.03 -5.56 16.79
C TYR A 60 -13.13 -6.86 16.01
N ILE A 61 -13.87 -6.81 14.91
CA ILE A 61 -13.95 -7.87 13.89
C ILE A 61 -13.80 -7.24 12.50
N THR A 62 -12.96 -7.81 11.65
CA THR A 62 -12.81 -7.40 10.25
C THR A 62 -13.39 -8.47 9.35
N GLN A 63 -14.19 -8.05 8.38
CA GLN A 63 -14.86 -8.91 7.41
C GLN A 63 -14.91 -8.26 6.03
N LYS A 64 -15.16 -9.07 4.99
CA LYS A 64 -15.39 -8.57 3.63
C LYS A 64 -16.87 -8.40 3.33
N ILE A 65 -17.21 -7.31 2.63
CA ILE A 65 -18.56 -7.08 2.11
C ILE A 65 -18.95 -8.24 1.19
N LYS A 66 -20.08 -8.89 1.49
CA LYS A 66 -20.64 -9.98 0.70
C LYS A 66 -21.54 -9.43 -0.42
N TRP A 67 -21.82 -10.28 -1.39
CA TRP A 67 -22.78 -9.94 -2.45
C TRP A 67 -24.16 -9.61 -1.88
N GLY A 68 -24.75 -8.48 -2.31
CA GLY A 68 -26.06 -8.00 -1.83
C GLY A 68 -26.09 -7.44 -0.41
N GLN A 69 -24.96 -7.41 0.29
CA GLN A 69 -24.87 -6.86 1.65
C GLN A 69 -24.77 -5.34 1.60
N SER A 70 -25.62 -4.66 2.34
CA SER A 70 -25.64 -3.20 2.47
C SER A 70 -25.13 -2.72 3.83
N PHE A 71 -24.84 -1.42 3.92
CA PHE A 71 -24.52 -0.74 5.17
C PHE A 71 -25.56 -1.00 6.26
N SER A 72 -26.86 -0.85 5.91
CA SER A 72 -27.96 -1.07 6.85
C SER A 72 -28.06 -2.52 7.32
N ASP A 73 -27.85 -3.49 6.42
CA ASP A 73 -27.85 -4.92 6.78
C ASP A 73 -26.76 -5.27 7.79
N ILE A 74 -25.56 -4.69 7.60
CA ILE A 74 -24.45 -4.92 8.52
C ILE A 74 -24.77 -4.38 9.89
N LEU A 75 -25.22 -3.14 9.96
CA LEU A 75 -25.49 -2.45 11.22
C LEU A 75 -26.66 -3.06 11.99
N SER A 76 -27.78 -3.36 11.32
CA SER A 76 -28.96 -3.95 11.96
C SER A 76 -28.67 -5.33 12.58
N ARG A 77 -27.84 -6.16 11.89
CA ARG A 77 -27.40 -7.46 12.41
C ARG A 77 -26.49 -7.34 13.63
N ASN A 78 -25.87 -6.18 13.83
CA ASN A 78 -24.98 -5.89 14.96
C ASN A 78 -25.64 -4.97 16.01
N GLY A 79 -26.98 -4.94 16.05
CA GLY A 79 -27.75 -4.33 17.12
C GLY A 79 -27.90 -2.82 17.04
N VAL A 80 -27.56 -2.16 15.93
CA VAL A 80 -27.77 -0.72 15.74
C VAL A 80 -29.26 -0.47 15.43
N SER A 81 -29.83 0.52 16.08
CA SER A 81 -31.26 0.85 15.89
C SER A 81 -31.52 1.39 14.47
N ASN A 82 -32.75 1.16 13.96
CA ASN A 82 -33.15 1.70 12.65
C ASN A 82 -33.06 3.22 12.60
N LYS A 83 -33.26 3.90 13.72
CA LYS A 83 -33.14 5.35 13.83
C LYS A 83 -31.67 5.75 13.62
N ASP A 84 -30.74 5.13 14.36
CA ASP A 84 -29.32 5.46 14.27
C ASP A 84 -28.74 5.13 12.86
N ILE A 85 -29.21 4.02 12.25
CA ILE A 85 -28.85 3.68 10.86
C ILE A 85 -29.33 4.76 9.88
N PHE A 86 -30.57 5.24 10.08
CA PHE A 86 -31.11 6.30 9.24
C PHE A 86 -30.32 7.61 9.41
N ASP A 87 -30.07 8.02 10.67
CA ASP A 87 -29.31 9.24 10.97
C ASP A 87 -27.88 9.17 10.40
N ALA A 88 -27.18 8.04 10.58
CA ALA A 88 -25.87 7.80 9.96
C ALA A 88 -25.93 7.87 8.42
N SER A 89 -27.01 7.34 7.82
CA SER A 89 -27.19 7.40 6.36
C SER A 89 -27.43 8.82 5.84
N LEU A 90 -28.06 9.67 6.63
CA LEU A 90 -28.22 11.09 6.29
C LEU A 90 -26.89 11.82 6.32
N LEU A 91 -26.10 11.61 7.39
CA LEU A 91 -24.78 12.22 7.56
C LEU A 91 -23.78 11.76 6.46
N SER A 92 -23.93 10.53 5.98
CA SER A 92 -23.05 10.01 4.91
C SER A 92 -23.21 10.76 3.58
N ARG A 93 -24.35 11.39 3.29
CA ARG A 93 -24.66 11.98 1.97
C ARG A 93 -23.67 13.06 1.53
N GLY A 94 -23.13 13.81 2.48
CA GLY A 94 -22.10 14.84 2.21
C GLY A 94 -20.67 14.29 2.09
N VAL A 95 -20.46 13.02 2.44
CA VAL A 95 -19.12 12.40 2.55
C VAL A 95 -18.95 11.26 1.55
N PHE A 96 -19.91 10.34 1.51
CA PHE A 96 -19.84 9.13 0.69
C PHE A 96 -21.23 8.60 0.35
N ASN A 97 -21.41 8.16 -0.88
CA ASN A 97 -22.64 7.50 -1.30
C ASN A 97 -22.61 6.02 -0.90
N LEU A 98 -23.37 5.66 0.14
CA LEU A 98 -23.44 4.28 0.67
C LEU A 98 -23.85 3.22 -0.38
N LYS A 99 -24.51 3.62 -1.49
CA LYS A 99 -24.80 2.72 -2.61
C LYS A 99 -23.54 2.27 -3.36
N LYS A 100 -22.41 2.94 -3.12
CA LYS A 100 -21.10 2.59 -3.72
C LYS A 100 -20.28 1.63 -2.86
N ILE A 101 -20.83 1.12 -1.76
CA ILE A 101 -20.20 0.01 -1.02
C ILE A 101 -20.04 -1.17 -1.94
N LYS A 102 -18.80 -1.69 -2.04
CA LYS A 102 -18.41 -2.72 -3.00
C LYS A 102 -18.21 -4.07 -2.32
N LYS A 103 -18.71 -5.14 -2.95
CA LYS A 103 -18.37 -6.52 -2.60
C LYS A 103 -16.86 -6.71 -2.63
N GLY A 104 -16.33 -7.40 -1.63
CA GLY A 104 -14.90 -7.75 -1.52
C GLY A 104 -14.08 -6.74 -0.74
N ASN A 105 -14.53 -5.48 -0.57
CA ASN A 105 -13.86 -4.53 0.30
C ASN A 105 -14.02 -4.93 1.77
N ASP A 106 -13.02 -4.59 2.56
CA ASP A 106 -13.02 -4.87 3.99
C ASP A 106 -13.87 -3.84 4.77
N TYR A 107 -14.46 -4.30 5.84
CA TYR A 107 -15.05 -3.46 6.88
C TYR A 107 -14.70 -4.01 8.25
N THR A 108 -14.55 -3.11 9.23
CA THR A 108 -14.21 -3.43 10.61
C THR A 108 -15.30 -2.84 11.53
N LEU A 109 -15.78 -3.66 12.45
CA LEU A 109 -16.72 -3.27 13.49
C LEU A 109 -15.99 -3.24 14.83
N PHE A 110 -16.14 -2.15 15.57
CA PHE A 110 -15.60 -2.00 16.91
C PHE A 110 -16.70 -2.04 17.94
N PHE A 111 -16.53 -2.88 18.95
CA PHE A 111 -17.47 -3.07 20.04
C PHE A 111 -16.83 -2.60 21.36
N GLU A 112 -17.56 -1.86 22.16
CA GLU A 112 -17.14 -1.52 23.53
C GLU A 112 -16.98 -2.82 24.35
N LYS A 113 -15.85 -3.02 25.00
CA LYS A 113 -15.59 -4.26 25.76
C LYS A 113 -16.55 -4.46 26.95
N GLU A 114 -16.99 -3.36 27.56
CA GLU A 114 -17.88 -3.43 28.74
C GLU A 114 -19.33 -3.74 28.37
N THR A 115 -19.83 -3.14 27.29
CA THR A 115 -21.26 -3.21 26.93
C THR A 115 -21.52 -4.17 25.77
N ASN A 116 -20.48 -4.59 25.07
CA ASN A 116 -20.53 -5.32 23.78
C ASN A 116 -21.39 -4.63 22.72
N ARG A 117 -21.52 -3.30 22.80
CA ARG A 117 -22.32 -2.48 21.89
C ARG A 117 -21.44 -2.02 20.74
N LEU A 118 -21.98 -2.06 19.51
CA LEU A 118 -21.30 -1.52 18.34
C LEU A 118 -21.08 -0.01 18.51
N SER A 119 -19.81 0.41 18.47
CA SER A 119 -19.41 1.81 18.61
C SER A 119 -18.97 2.43 17.29
N HIS A 120 -18.20 1.69 16.49
CA HIS A 120 -17.70 2.22 15.20
C HIS A 120 -17.86 1.18 14.10
N PHE A 121 -18.18 1.68 12.92
CA PHE A 121 -18.13 0.95 11.65
C PHE A 121 -17.09 1.64 10.76
N ILE A 122 -16.08 0.89 10.34
CA ILE A 122 -15.05 1.34 9.42
C ILE A 122 -15.25 0.61 8.09
N TYR A 123 -15.15 1.30 6.97
CA TYR A 123 -15.23 0.71 5.64
C TYR A 123 -14.05 1.16 4.77
N GLU A 124 -13.25 0.22 4.32
CA GLU A 124 -12.14 0.45 3.38
C GLU A 124 -12.71 0.75 1.99
N SER A 125 -12.87 2.04 1.66
CA SER A 125 -13.48 2.46 0.40
C SER A 125 -12.55 2.32 -0.79
N SER A 126 -11.25 2.45 -0.54
CA SER A 126 -10.16 2.22 -1.49
C SER A 126 -8.86 1.87 -0.74
N ASN A 127 -7.77 1.63 -1.48
CA ASN A 127 -6.46 1.48 -0.86
C ASN A 127 -5.99 2.77 -0.15
N TYR A 128 -6.52 3.94 -0.56
CA TYR A 128 -6.06 5.26 -0.14
C TYR A 128 -6.89 5.90 0.97
N ASP A 129 -8.09 5.41 1.20
CA ASP A 129 -9.03 6.03 2.13
C ASP A 129 -9.99 5.02 2.76
N TYR A 130 -10.51 5.39 3.92
CA TYR A 130 -11.54 4.64 4.60
C TYR A 130 -12.60 5.59 5.19
N LEU A 131 -13.76 5.03 5.48
CA LEU A 131 -14.87 5.73 6.13
C LEU A 131 -14.97 5.30 7.57
N ILE A 132 -15.23 6.25 8.47
CA ILE A 132 -15.58 6.00 9.86
C ILE A 132 -17.00 6.46 10.09
N CYS A 133 -17.85 5.57 10.57
CA CYS A 133 -19.12 5.89 11.18
C CYS A 133 -19.05 5.58 12.67
N SER A 134 -19.14 6.59 13.52
CA SER A 134 -19.19 6.44 14.98
C SER A 134 -20.61 6.64 15.45
N PHE A 135 -21.05 5.87 16.48
CA PHE A 135 -22.40 5.90 17.01
C PHE A 135 -22.46 6.57 18.38
N TYR A 136 -21.33 6.73 19.06
CA TYR A 136 -21.24 7.32 20.41
C TYR A 136 -20.03 8.22 20.53
N PRO A 137 -20.10 9.31 21.34
CA PRO A 137 -21.28 9.81 22.04
C PRO A 137 -22.34 10.41 21.10
N GLU A 138 -21.97 10.79 19.88
CA GLU A 138 -22.83 11.32 18.81
C GLU A 138 -22.57 10.58 17.53
N ILE A 139 -23.62 10.45 16.70
CA ILE A 139 -23.46 9.83 15.38
C ILE A 139 -22.62 10.76 14.50
N SER A 140 -21.53 10.26 14.00
CA SER A 140 -20.68 10.97 13.05
C SER A 140 -20.29 10.09 11.86
N PHE A 141 -20.08 10.72 10.71
CA PHE A 141 -19.65 10.05 9.49
C PHE A 141 -18.56 10.87 8.81
N LYS A 142 -17.39 10.31 8.61
CA LYS A 142 -16.29 10.99 7.98
C LYS A 142 -15.46 10.07 7.09
N LYS A 143 -14.81 10.66 6.10
CA LYS A 143 -13.81 10.02 5.27
C LYS A 143 -12.42 10.40 5.80
N VAL A 144 -11.53 9.44 5.84
CA VAL A 144 -10.13 9.63 6.28
C VAL A 144 -9.21 9.14 5.19
N ASP A 145 -8.32 10.01 4.74
CA ASP A 145 -7.26 9.66 3.81
C ASP A 145 -6.09 9.03 4.57
N LYS A 146 -5.54 7.93 4.04
CA LYS A 146 -4.39 7.25 4.62
C LYS A 146 -3.09 8.01 4.31
N ASN A 147 -2.11 7.87 5.17
CA ASN A 147 -0.79 8.44 4.93
C ASN A 147 -0.06 7.65 3.84
N ILE A 148 0.30 8.34 2.75
CA ILE A 148 1.02 7.76 1.62
C ILE A 148 2.50 8.11 1.76
N SER A 149 3.34 7.08 1.76
CA SER A 149 4.79 7.21 1.60
C SER A 149 5.17 6.97 0.15
N TYR A 150 6.22 7.63 -0.32
CA TYR A 150 6.70 7.52 -1.68
C TYR A 150 8.08 6.89 -1.71
N VAL A 151 8.25 5.80 -2.47
CA VAL A 151 9.50 5.06 -2.57
C VAL A 151 9.95 5.00 -4.02
N GLU A 152 11.16 5.49 -4.32
CA GLU A 152 11.74 5.38 -5.65
C GLU A 152 12.25 3.95 -5.91
N ARG A 153 11.94 3.43 -7.09
CA ARG A 153 12.32 2.10 -7.56
C ARG A 153 12.90 2.17 -8.96
N GLN A 154 13.77 1.22 -9.23
CA GLN A 154 14.29 0.99 -10.57
C GLN A 154 14.03 -0.45 -10.99
N ILE A 155 13.53 -0.61 -12.21
CA ILE A 155 13.35 -1.91 -12.85
C ILE A 155 13.97 -1.91 -14.24
N SER A 156 14.34 -3.09 -14.70
CA SER A 156 14.81 -3.32 -16.07
C SER A 156 14.43 -4.71 -16.55
N GLY A 157 14.32 -4.88 -17.85
CA GLY A 157 14.00 -6.18 -18.42
C GLY A 157 14.06 -6.20 -19.93
N THR A 158 13.88 -7.40 -20.47
CA THR A 158 13.78 -7.67 -21.89
C THR A 158 12.39 -8.18 -22.21
N ILE A 159 11.82 -7.73 -23.32
CA ILE A 159 10.50 -8.17 -23.78
C ILE A 159 10.67 -9.49 -24.50
N GLU A 160 9.91 -10.49 -24.04
CA GLU A 160 9.87 -11.81 -24.69
C GLU A 160 8.66 -11.97 -25.62
N SER A 161 7.53 -11.34 -25.28
CA SER A 161 6.30 -11.38 -26.08
C SER A 161 5.57 -10.02 -26.08
N SER A 162 5.20 -9.51 -24.92
CA SER A 162 4.57 -8.20 -24.76
C SER A 162 5.08 -7.51 -23.50
N LEU A 163 4.95 -6.19 -23.44
CA LEU A 163 5.32 -5.39 -22.26
C LEU A 163 4.54 -5.87 -21.03
N TYR A 164 3.22 -6.08 -21.16
CA TYR A 164 2.37 -6.57 -20.08
C TYR A 164 2.85 -7.91 -19.50
N ILE A 165 3.13 -8.89 -20.37
CA ILE A 165 3.59 -10.23 -19.93
C ILE A 165 4.98 -10.12 -19.28
N SER A 166 5.88 -9.30 -19.83
CA SER A 166 7.19 -9.08 -19.24
C SER A 166 7.09 -8.51 -17.81
N PHE A 167 6.19 -7.55 -17.57
CA PHE A 167 5.97 -6.98 -16.23
C PHE A 167 5.33 -8.00 -15.29
N SER A 168 4.30 -8.70 -15.74
CA SER A 168 3.60 -9.71 -14.94
C SER A 168 4.54 -10.84 -14.49
N ASN A 169 5.36 -11.37 -15.41
CA ASN A 169 6.31 -12.46 -15.12
C ASN A 169 7.40 -12.05 -14.12
N ASN A 170 7.76 -10.77 -14.08
CA ASN A 170 8.76 -10.24 -13.16
C ASN A 170 8.14 -9.65 -11.88
N ASN A 171 6.84 -9.80 -11.66
CA ASN A 171 6.10 -9.21 -10.53
C ASN A 171 6.26 -7.68 -10.43
N PHE A 172 6.40 -6.97 -11.56
CA PHE A 172 6.41 -5.53 -11.60
C PHE A 172 4.98 -4.96 -11.61
N PRO A 173 4.76 -3.74 -11.09
CA PRO A 173 3.44 -3.12 -11.09
C PRO A 173 2.88 -3.00 -12.52
N VAL A 174 1.72 -3.63 -12.76
CA VAL A 174 1.08 -3.63 -14.10
C VAL A 174 0.61 -2.22 -14.50
N ASP A 175 0.25 -1.39 -13.53
CA ASP A 175 -0.15 0.00 -13.77
C ASP A 175 0.98 0.81 -14.42
N LEU A 176 2.25 0.45 -14.17
CA LEU A 176 3.41 1.06 -14.80
C LEU A 176 3.44 0.85 -16.32
N VAL A 177 2.82 -0.22 -16.83
CA VAL A 177 2.69 -0.46 -18.28
C VAL A 177 1.95 0.68 -18.97
N ASN A 178 0.81 1.12 -18.39
CA ASN A 178 0.03 2.21 -18.94
C ASN A 178 0.82 3.52 -18.93
N LEU A 179 1.56 3.78 -17.85
CA LEU A 179 2.38 4.98 -17.73
C LEU A 179 3.52 4.99 -18.78
N ILE A 180 4.19 3.86 -19.01
CA ILE A 180 5.25 3.75 -20.03
C ILE A 180 4.68 3.94 -21.44
N VAL A 181 3.54 3.34 -21.72
CA VAL A 181 2.85 3.52 -23.01
C VAL A 181 2.49 4.99 -23.22
N ASP A 182 1.95 5.67 -22.22
CA ASP A 182 1.63 7.09 -22.29
C ASP A 182 2.87 7.97 -22.52
N VAL A 183 3.98 7.68 -21.81
CA VAL A 183 5.25 8.41 -21.96
C VAL A 183 5.80 8.35 -23.37
N PHE A 184 5.84 7.18 -23.99
CA PHE A 184 6.44 6.96 -25.30
C PHE A 184 5.43 6.88 -26.45
N ALA A 185 4.14 7.20 -26.22
CA ALA A 185 3.06 7.08 -27.20
C ALA A 185 3.34 7.79 -28.54
N TRP A 186 4.18 8.85 -28.52
CA TRP A 186 4.55 9.64 -29.68
C TRP A 186 5.76 9.12 -30.46
N GLN A 187 6.59 8.29 -29.82
CA GLN A 187 7.84 7.78 -30.39
C GLN A 187 7.74 6.32 -30.79
N ILE A 188 7.01 5.51 -30.01
CA ILE A 188 6.97 4.05 -30.12
C ILE A 188 5.54 3.60 -30.38
N ASP A 189 5.39 2.76 -31.39
CA ASP A 189 4.16 2.01 -31.64
C ASP A 189 4.21 0.71 -30.83
N PHE A 190 3.61 0.71 -29.64
CA PHE A 190 3.60 -0.45 -28.74
C PHE A 190 2.87 -1.68 -29.28
N PHE A 191 2.13 -1.54 -30.39
CA PHE A 191 1.60 -2.71 -31.12
C PHE A 191 2.65 -3.42 -31.98
N ARG A 192 3.82 -2.81 -32.15
CA ARG A 192 4.94 -3.33 -32.96
C ARG A 192 6.20 -3.61 -32.17
N ILE A 193 6.13 -3.61 -30.84
CA ILE A 193 7.27 -4.03 -30.02
C ILE A 193 7.56 -5.51 -30.28
N THR A 194 8.85 -5.87 -30.25
CA THR A 194 9.32 -7.21 -30.63
C THR A 194 10.12 -7.85 -29.52
N PRO A 195 10.19 -9.19 -29.49
CA PRO A 195 11.12 -9.89 -28.59
C PRO A 195 12.54 -9.36 -28.75
N GLY A 196 13.22 -9.14 -27.64
CA GLY A 196 14.56 -8.53 -27.58
C GLY A 196 14.57 -7.02 -27.36
N ASP A 197 13.42 -6.33 -27.43
CA ASP A 197 13.32 -4.95 -26.95
C ASP A 197 13.55 -4.90 -25.44
N THR A 198 14.14 -3.80 -24.94
CA THR A 198 14.51 -3.68 -23.53
C THR A 198 13.96 -2.40 -22.90
N TYR A 199 13.76 -2.44 -21.60
CA TYR A 199 13.38 -1.27 -20.82
C TYR A 199 14.22 -1.13 -19.55
N ASN A 200 14.39 0.11 -19.10
CA ASN A 200 14.94 0.48 -17.80
C ASN A 200 14.15 1.69 -17.33
N ILE A 201 13.54 1.61 -16.15
CA ILE A 201 12.56 2.58 -15.66
C ILE A 201 12.86 2.90 -14.22
N ILE A 202 12.93 4.20 -13.91
CA ILE A 202 12.94 4.73 -12.54
C ILE A 202 11.57 5.35 -12.31
N TYR A 203 10.89 4.91 -11.25
CA TYR A 203 9.52 5.31 -10.94
C TYR A 203 9.31 5.44 -9.44
N THR A 204 8.22 6.06 -9.04
CA THR A 204 7.83 6.25 -7.63
C THR A 204 6.65 5.35 -7.30
N GLU A 205 6.82 4.48 -6.31
CA GLU A 205 5.74 3.69 -5.71
C GLU A 205 5.01 4.49 -4.64
N GLU A 206 3.71 4.25 -4.53
CA GLU A 206 2.88 4.67 -3.42
C GLU A 206 2.76 3.54 -2.42
N VAL A 207 3.18 3.80 -1.18
CA VAL A 207 3.23 2.81 -0.10
C VAL A 207 2.39 3.30 1.07
N ILE A 208 1.48 2.45 1.54
CA ILE A 208 0.64 2.66 2.72
C ILE A 208 0.83 1.47 3.66
N ASP A 209 1.14 1.73 4.92
CA ASP A 209 1.37 0.70 5.96
C ASP A 209 2.39 -0.38 5.55
N GLY A 210 3.39 0.00 4.74
CA GLY A 210 4.44 -0.89 4.24
C GLY A 210 4.07 -1.68 2.98
N GLU A 211 2.83 -1.57 2.49
CA GLU A 211 2.35 -2.25 1.29
C GLU A 211 2.31 -1.31 0.08
N VAL A 212 2.74 -1.80 -1.08
CA VAL A 212 2.65 -1.04 -2.34
C VAL A 212 1.20 -1.02 -2.81
N VAL A 213 0.62 0.18 -2.89
CA VAL A 213 -0.79 0.38 -3.29
C VAL A 213 -0.95 0.92 -4.71
N GLY A 214 0.11 1.47 -5.30
CA GLY A 214 0.07 2.01 -6.64
C GLY A 214 1.42 2.55 -7.13
N VAL A 215 1.40 3.14 -8.32
CA VAL A 215 2.51 3.85 -8.93
C VAL A 215 2.12 5.30 -9.13
N LYS A 216 2.89 6.21 -8.55
CA LYS A 216 2.64 7.65 -8.65
C LYS A 216 3.03 8.20 -10.01
N ASP A 217 4.29 8.04 -10.39
CA ASP A 217 4.87 8.64 -11.61
C ASP A 217 6.13 7.89 -12.06
N ILE A 218 6.54 8.18 -13.30
CA ILE A 218 7.85 7.80 -13.83
C ILE A 218 8.78 9.00 -13.72
N LYS A 219 9.99 8.78 -13.18
CA LYS A 219 11.05 9.79 -13.11
C LYS A 219 11.90 9.80 -14.35
N ALA A 220 12.33 8.63 -14.77
CA ALA A 220 13.10 8.45 -15.99
C ALA A 220 12.82 7.08 -16.60
N ALA A 221 12.90 6.99 -17.92
CA ALA A 221 12.80 5.72 -18.62
C ALA A 221 13.70 5.69 -19.84
N ARG A 222 14.28 4.52 -20.11
CA ARG A 222 14.88 4.16 -21.38
C ARG A 222 14.18 2.95 -21.95
N PHE A 223 13.67 3.08 -23.17
CA PHE A 223 13.10 1.98 -23.91
C PHE A 223 13.90 1.77 -25.19
N THR A 224 14.38 0.55 -25.44
CA THR A 224 15.11 0.23 -26.67
C THR A 224 14.21 -0.58 -27.57
N HIS A 225 13.83 -0.03 -28.71
CA HIS A 225 13.00 -0.67 -29.72
C HIS A 225 13.76 -0.78 -31.05
N ASN A 226 13.81 -1.97 -31.64
CA ASN A 226 14.59 -2.22 -32.86
C ASN A 226 16.04 -1.72 -32.77
N LYS A 227 16.72 -1.99 -31.63
CA LYS A 227 18.09 -1.54 -31.30
C LYS A 227 18.26 -0.02 -31.18
N LYS A 228 17.20 0.77 -31.30
CA LYS A 228 17.22 2.22 -31.11
C LYS A 228 16.75 2.58 -29.71
N PRO A 229 17.57 3.28 -28.90
CA PRO A 229 17.15 3.75 -27.59
C PRO A 229 16.25 4.98 -27.71
N PHE A 230 15.25 5.06 -26.84
CA PHE A 230 14.38 6.20 -26.59
C PHE A 230 14.48 6.53 -25.12
N TYR A 231 14.67 7.79 -24.80
CA TYR A 231 14.81 8.27 -23.42
C TYR A 231 13.63 9.16 -23.06
N ALA A 232 13.26 9.12 -21.79
CA ALA A 232 12.25 9.98 -21.22
C ALA A 232 12.69 10.40 -19.82
N PHE A 233 12.76 11.70 -19.57
CA PHE A 233 13.07 12.30 -18.29
C PHE A 233 11.90 13.19 -17.87
N SER A 234 11.35 12.95 -16.69
CA SER A 234 10.29 13.79 -16.13
C SER A 234 10.88 15.08 -15.59
N TYR A 235 10.32 16.22 -16.02
CA TYR A 235 10.74 17.53 -15.54
C TYR A 235 9.56 18.50 -15.50
N ASP A 236 9.46 19.29 -14.42
CA ASP A 236 8.44 20.32 -14.26
C ASP A 236 9.05 21.68 -14.61
N GLN A 237 8.53 22.30 -15.68
CA GLN A 237 8.89 23.66 -16.09
C GLN A 237 8.00 24.74 -15.46
N GLY A 238 7.24 24.41 -14.39
CA GLY A 238 6.30 25.30 -13.73
C GLY A 238 4.87 25.21 -14.26
N LEU A 239 4.60 24.28 -15.19
CA LEU A 239 3.27 23.98 -15.76
C LEU A 239 2.82 22.54 -15.48
N GLY A 240 3.49 21.86 -14.55
CA GLY A 240 3.35 20.44 -14.24
C GLY A 240 4.38 19.58 -14.97
N ASN A 241 4.49 18.31 -14.55
CA ASN A 241 5.46 17.38 -15.10
C ASN A 241 5.19 17.06 -16.56
N ASP A 242 6.23 17.15 -17.37
CA ASP A 242 6.27 16.70 -18.76
C ASP A 242 7.50 15.82 -19.00
N PHE A 243 7.57 15.13 -20.13
CA PHE A 243 8.69 14.26 -20.47
C PHE A 243 9.53 14.84 -21.61
N PHE A 244 10.85 14.73 -21.46
CA PHE A 244 11.86 15.22 -22.38
C PHE A 244 12.82 14.09 -22.76
N ASP A 245 13.33 14.14 -23.99
CA ASP A 245 14.38 13.22 -24.44
C ASP A 245 15.76 13.64 -23.90
N ASP A 246 16.81 12.89 -24.30
CA ASP A 246 18.22 13.14 -23.94
C ASP A 246 18.79 14.44 -24.53
N GLN A 247 18.05 15.11 -25.42
CA GLN A 247 18.40 16.42 -25.97
C GLN A 247 17.58 17.56 -25.34
N GLY A 248 16.75 17.25 -24.34
CA GLY A 248 15.86 18.20 -23.71
C GLY A 248 14.66 18.61 -24.56
N LYS A 249 14.33 17.85 -25.60
CA LYS A 249 13.17 18.09 -26.46
C LYS A 249 11.95 17.38 -25.85
N SER A 250 10.81 18.10 -25.73
CA SER A 250 9.56 17.50 -25.24
C SER A 250 9.15 16.32 -26.11
N LEU A 251 8.76 15.24 -25.42
CA LEU A 251 8.23 14.03 -26.05
C LEU A 251 6.82 14.22 -26.60
N ARG A 252 6.11 15.27 -26.20
CA ARG A 252 4.79 15.60 -26.75
C ARG A 252 4.93 16.13 -28.18
N LYS A 253 4.11 15.63 -29.07
CA LYS A 253 3.99 16.13 -30.45
C LYS A 253 2.64 16.83 -30.64
N THR A 254 2.57 17.72 -31.60
CA THR A 254 1.37 18.53 -31.88
C THR A 254 0.14 17.66 -32.22
N PHE A 255 0.34 16.44 -32.75
CA PHE A 255 -0.74 15.54 -33.11
C PHE A 255 -0.44 14.12 -32.64
N LEU A 256 -1.41 13.46 -32.01
CA LEU A 256 -1.37 12.06 -31.63
C LEU A 256 -1.42 11.17 -32.88
N ARG A 257 -0.53 10.18 -33.00
CA ARG A 257 -0.65 9.11 -33.98
C ARG A 257 -1.93 8.29 -33.75
N SER A 258 -2.32 8.14 -32.47
CA SER A 258 -3.60 7.54 -32.08
C SER A 258 -4.29 8.46 -31.08
N PRO A 259 -5.33 9.20 -31.50
CA PRO A 259 -6.02 10.17 -30.63
C PRO A 259 -6.84 9.52 -29.51
N LEU A 260 -6.97 8.20 -29.51
CA LEU A 260 -7.71 7.45 -28.49
C LEU A 260 -6.78 6.43 -27.83
N LYS A 261 -6.76 6.40 -26.48
CA LYS A 261 -5.99 5.42 -25.70
C LYS A 261 -6.41 3.96 -25.99
N PHE A 262 -7.71 3.77 -26.18
CA PHE A 262 -8.30 2.50 -26.60
C PHE A 262 -9.42 2.78 -27.60
N TYR A 263 -9.39 2.17 -28.78
CA TYR A 263 -10.47 2.26 -29.72
C TYR A 263 -10.76 0.93 -30.39
N ARG A 264 -12.04 0.70 -30.64
CA ARG A 264 -12.52 -0.36 -31.53
C ARG A 264 -13.08 0.30 -32.78
N ILE A 265 -12.49 0.04 -33.92
CA ILE A 265 -13.06 0.49 -35.20
C ILE A 265 -14.29 -0.35 -35.47
N SER A 266 -15.47 0.20 -35.21
CA SER A 266 -16.75 -0.47 -35.49
C SER A 266 -17.10 -0.48 -36.97
N SER A 267 -16.60 0.46 -37.77
CA SER A 267 -16.73 0.44 -39.20
C SER A 267 -15.61 1.25 -39.87
N LYS A 268 -15.12 0.78 -41.03
CA LYS A 268 -14.12 1.48 -41.86
C LYS A 268 -14.74 2.66 -42.58
N TYR A 269 -13.91 3.63 -42.99
CA TYR A 269 -14.34 4.76 -43.83
C TYR A 269 -14.92 4.27 -45.15
N GLN A 270 -16.09 4.77 -45.52
CA GLN A 270 -16.72 4.54 -46.85
C GLN A 270 -17.16 5.89 -47.43
N LYS A 271 -16.85 6.14 -48.71
CA LYS A 271 -17.20 7.42 -49.40
C LYS A 271 -18.70 7.64 -49.50
N LYS A 272 -19.49 6.56 -49.54
CA LYS A 272 -20.96 6.61 -49.51
C LYS A 272 -21.45 5.74 -48.37
N ARG A 273 -21.85 6.37 -47.27
CA ARG A 273 -22.40 5.68 -46.12
C ARG A 273 -23.88 6.05 -46.00
N PHE A 274 -24.72 5.04 -45.99
CA PHE A 274 -26.12 5.23 -45.64
C PHE A 274 -26.20 5.44 -44.11
N HIS A 275 -26.72 6.60 -43.69
CA HIS A 275 -27.08 6.84 -42.33
C HIS A 275 -28.54 6.39 -42.16
N PRO A 276 -28.83 5.33 -41.38
CA PRO A 276 -30.18 5.09 -40.93
C PRO A 276 -30.52 6.24 -39.96
N VAL A 277 -31.52 7.02 -40.26
CA VAL A 277 -32.14 7.98 -39.40
C VAL A 277 -33.13 7.28 -38.48
#